data_967052e515b2c315b2e872a2785d99f8
#
_entry.id   967052e515b2c315b2e872a2785d99f8
#
_cell.length_a   1.000
_cell.length_b   1.000
_cell.length_c   1.000
_cell.angle_alpha   90.00
_cell.angle_beta   90.00
_cell.angle_gamma   90.00
#
_symmetry.space_group_name_H-M   'P 1'
#
loop_
_entity.id
_entity.type
_entity.pdbx_description
1 polymer ?
#
loop_
_entity_poly.entity_id
_entity_poly.type
_entity_poly.pdbx_seq_one_letter_code
_entity_poly.pdbx_strand_id
1 'polypeptide(L)'
;MARLDKPKIELDLPDRPDPTRGGGAWPLMLDHVENWAWRNGLFTPEELDTIISIGESTELVKASTFGKQSDKNRNSFVTFLFPNEITNWIFARLAGAINEMNQQFFQFDLTGMEQGLQFTKYTAPGEHYDWHIDKGHMTASRKLSISVQLSDPKDYKGGEFELMFGRKPEKINRERGMTVFFPSYTLHRVRPVTQGTRYSLVAWISGPPFK
;
A
#
# COMPACT_ATOMS: atom_id res chain seq x y z
N MET A 1 -17.44 -1.24 9.07
CA MET A 1 -16.16 -0.86 9.70
C MET A 1 -15.85 -1.87 10.81
N ALA A 2 -15.03 -2.87 10.53
CA ALA A 2 -14.51 -3.74 11.58
C ALA A 2 -13.29 -3.05 12.19
N ARG A 3 -13.40 -2.63 13.45
CA ARG A 3 -12.23 -2.26 14.24
C ARG A 3 -11.42 -3.53 14.43
N LEU A 4 -10.20 -3.58 13.92
CA LEU A 4 -9.22 -4.49 14.47
C LEU A 4 -9.07 -4.13 15.95
N ASP A 5 -9.29 -5.11 16.83
CA ASP A 5 -8.86 -4.97 18.23
C ASP A 5 -7.36 -4.66 18.19
N LYS A 6 -7.05 -3.40 18.47
CA LYS A 6 -5.67 -2.97 18.65
C LYS A 6 -5.08 -3.87 19.73
N PRO A 7 -3.90 -4.50 19.52
CA PRO A 7 -3.19 -5.03 20.64
C PRO A 7 -3.05 -3.87 21.63
N LYS A 8 -3.68 -3.99 22.81
CA LYS A 8 -3.43 -3.07 23.91
C LYS A 8 -1.96 -3.30 24.30
N ILE A 9 -1.07 -2.55 23.65
CA ILE A 9 0.23 -2.31 24.25
C ILE A 9 -0.08 -1.35 25.39
N GLU A 10 -0.33 -1.86 26.57
CA GLU A 10 -0.20 -1.10 27.79
C GLU A 10 1.27 -0.72 27.89
N LEU A 11 1.60 0.40 27.26
CA LEU A 11 2.83 1.09 27.59
C LEU A 11 2.61 1.59 29.03
N ASP A 12 3.38 1.05 29.93
CA ASP A 12 3.54 1.58 31.29
C ASP A 12 4.24 2.93 31.15
N LEU A 13 3.46 3.93 30.70
CA LEU A 13 3.95 5.30 30.57
C LEU A 13 4.01 5.84 31.99
N PRO A 14 5.16 6.41 32.39
CA PRO A 14 5.24 7.09 33.67
C PRO A 14 4.13 8.15 33.77
N ASP A 15 3.54 8.28 34.94
CA ASP A 15 2.51 9.27 35.24
C ASP A 15 2.87 10.61 34.60
N ARG A 16 1.88 11.21 33.89
CA ARG A 16 2.10 12.50 33.24
C ARG A 16 2.70 13.47 34.25
N PRO A 17 3.86 14.07 33.98
CA PRO A 17 4.42 15.05 34.88
C PRO A 17 3.40 16.17 35.10
N ASP A 18 3.13 16.47 36.36
CA ASP A 18 2.26 17.57 36.75
C ASP A 18 2.82 18.89 36.15
N PRO A 19 2.08 19.56 35.25
CA PRO A 19 2.56 20.77 34.59
C PRO A 19 2.82 21.92 35.56
N THR A 20 2.36 21.81 36.79
CA THR A 20 2.53 22.83 37.85
C THR A 20 3.81 22.61 38.68
N ARG A 21 4.46 21.44 38.54
CA ARG A 21 5.75 21.13 39.18
C ARG A 21 6.88 21.47 38.22
N GLY A 22 7.45 22.64 38.34
CA GLY A 22 8.54 23.11 37.49
C GLY A 22 9.69 22.12 37.42
N GLY A 23 10.18 21.82 36.20
CA GLY A 23 11.38 21.08 35.93
C GLY A 23 11.22 19.79 35.10
N GLY A 24 10.03 19.39 34.70
CA GLY A 24 9.83 18.26 33.78
C GLY A 24 9.84 18.70 32.32
N ALA A 25 10.53 17.93 31.46
CA ALA A 25 10.36 18.08 30.01
C ALA A 25 8.88 17.82 29.67
N TRP A 26 8.25 18.74 28.95
CA TRP A 26 6.92 18.48 28.36
C TRP A 26 7.05 17.28 27.43
N PRO A 27 6.21 16.25 27.55
CA PRO A 27 6.19 15.21 26.57
C PRO A 27 5.83 15.84 25.22
N LEU A 28 6.71 15.65 24.24
CA LEU A 28 6.32 15.93 22.87
C LEU A 28 5.08 15.07 22.56
N MET A 29 4.12 15.62 21.83
CA MET A 29 3.03 14.79 21.32
C MET A 29 3.64 13.64 20.56
N LEU A 30 3.34 12.41 21.00
CA LEU A 30 3.74 11.24 20.27
C LEU A 30 2.87 11.20 19.02
N ASP A 31 3.45 11.61 17.89
CA ASP A 31 2.86 11.38 16.59
C ASP A 31 2.78 9.87 16.39
N HIS A 32 1.58 9.35 16.46
CA HIS A 32 1.35 7.92 16.31
C HIS A 32 1.14 7.62 14.82
N VAL A 33 2.15 7.03 14.20
CA VAL A 33 2.07 6.53 12.83
C VAL A 33 1.88 5.01 12.87
N GLU A 34 0.73 4.54 12.38
CA GLU A 34 0.50 3.09 12.27
C GLU A 34 1.46 2.47 11.24
N ASN A 35 1.86 1.23 11.50
CA ASN A 35 2.70 0.47 10.59
C ASN A 35 2.00 0.23 9.25
N TRP A 36 0.70 -0.04 9.29
CA TRP A 36 -0.20 -0.19 8.16
C TRP A 36 -1.65 -0.12 8.62
N ALA A 37 -2.53 0.17 7.67
CA ALA A 37 -3.97 0.16 7.88
C ALA A 37 -4.67 -0.43 6.65
N TRP A 38 -5.94 -0.79 6.78
CA TRP A 38 -6.68 -1.38 5.68
C TRP A 38 -8.15 -0.98 5.70
N ARG A 39 -8.78 -1.10 4.53
CA ARG A 39 -10.20 -0.87 4.34
C ARG A 39 -10.76 -1.89 3.35
N ASN A 40 -11.92 -2.49 3.68
CA ASN A 40 -12.72 -3.27 2.75
C ASN A 40 -13.87 -2.45 2.19
N GLY A 41 -14.43 -2.90 1.07
CA GLY A 41 -15.62 -2.31 0.49
C GLY A 41 -15.41 -0.92 -0.12
N LEU A 42 -14.18 -0.58 -0.49
CA LEU A 42 -13.90 0.64 -1.24
C LEU A 42 -14.44 0.55 -2.66
N PHE A 43 -14.40 -0.63 -3.25
CA PHE A 43 -14.92 -0.95 -4.57
C PHE A 43 -15.89 -2.14 -4.47
N THR A 44 -16.95 -2.13 -5.29
CA THR A 44 -17.82 -3.30 -5.42
C THR A 44 -17.14 -4.40 -6.25
N PRO A 45 -17.63 -5.66 -6.21
CA PRO A 45 -17.08 -6.73 -7.05
C PRO A 45 -17.07 -6.38 -8.55
N GLU A 46 -18.14 -5.74 -9.05
CA GLU A 46 -18.28 -5.32 -10.43
C GLU A 46 -17.30 -4.19 -10.80
N GLU A 47 -17.06 -3.28 -9.86
CA GLU A 47 -16.07 -2.23 -10.04
C GLU A 47 -14.64 -2.80 -10.07
N LEU A 48 -14.34 -3.82 -9.27
CA LEU A 48 -13.06 -4.53 -9.33
C LEU A 48 -12.85 -5.25 -10.66
N ASP A 49 -13.90 -5.88 -11.20
CA ASP A 49 -13.87 -6.47 -12.55
C ASP A 49 -13.65 -5.41 -13.63
N THR A 50 -14.29 -4.26 -13.48
CA THR A 50 -14.11 -3.12 -14.39
C THR A 50 -12.66 -2.63 -14.36
N ILE A 51 -12.04 -2.49 -13.18
CA ILE A 51 -10.64 -2.09 -13.05
C ILE A 51 -9.70 -3.10 -13.72
N ILE A 52 -9.97 -4.40 -13.54
CA ILE A 52 -9.21 -5.47 -14.22
C ILE A 52 -9.34 -5.34 -15.73
N SER A 53 -10.56 -5.17 -16.25
CA SER A 53 -10.84 -5.03 -17.68
C SER A 53 -10.14 -3.82 -18.28
N ILE A 54 -10.13 -2.67 -17.59
CA ILE A 54 -9.40 -1.45 -18.01
C ILE A 54 -7.90 -1.76 -18.08
N GLY A 55 -7.34 -2.37 -17.04
CA GLY A 55 -5.92 -2.71 -17.00
C GLY A 55 -5.50 -3.70 -18.10
N GLU A 56 -6.30 -4.73 -18.34
CA GLU A 56 -6.04 -5.73 -19.39
C GLU A 56 -6.22 -5.17 -20.82
N SER A 57 -7.06 -4.14 -21.00
CA SER A 57 -7.24 -3.48 -22.30
C SER A 57 -6.10 -2.52 -22.66
N THR A 58 -5.23 -2.22 -21.70
CA THR A 58 -4.07 -1.35 -21.89
C THR A 58 -2.82 -2.21 -22.18
N GLU A 59 -1.88 -1.68 -22.95
CA GLU A 59 -0.62 -2.39 -23.21
C GLU A 59 0.14 -2.65 -21.90
N LEU A 60 0.31 -3.93 -21.58
CA LEU A 60 1.05 -4.39 -20.43
C LEU A 60 2.52 -4.55 -20.81
N VAL A 61 3.40 -3.85 -20.10
CA VAL A 61 4.84 -3.96 -20.29
C VAL A 61 5.49 -4.75 -19.16
N LYS A 62 6.57 -5.48 -19.49
CA LYS A 62 7.33 -6.18 -18.45
C LYS A 62 7.91 -5.14 -17.48
N ALA A 63 7.59 -5.28 -16.20
CA ALA A 63 8.07 -4.35 -15.20
C ALA A 63 9.59 -4.46 -15.05
N SER A 64 10.26 -3.32 -14.97
CA SER A 64 11.68 -3.22 -14.66
C SER A 64 11.90 -2.49 -13.35
N THR A 65 12.92 -2.86 -12.60
CA THR A 65 13.45 -2.08 -11.48
C THR A 65 14.70 -1.35 -11.96
N PHE A 66 15.06 -0.25 -11.33
CA PHE A 66 16.26 0.51 -11.69
C PHE A 66 17.53 -0.37 -11.48
N GLY A 67 18.13 -0.86 -12.58
CA GLY A 67 19.39 -1.60 -12.58
C GLY A 67 19.34 -2.95 -13.32
N LYS A 68 20.53 -3.50 -13.66
CA LYS A 68 20.69 -4.76 -14.42
C LYS A 68 20.23 -6.06 -13.71
N GLN A 69 19.78 -5.98 -12.45
CA GLN A 69 19.28 -7.12 -11.67
C GLN A 69 17.75 -7.20 -11.60
N SER A 70 17.05 -6.42 -12.43
CA SER A 70 15.59 -6.29 -12.36
C SER A 70 14.83 -7.62 -12.45
N ASP A 71 15.24 -8.51 -13.34
CA ASP A 71 14.53 -9.78 -13.60
C ASP A 71 14.59 -10.78 -12.44
N LYS A 72 15.60 -10.67 -11.55
CA LYS A 72 15.69 -11.52 -10.34
C LYS A 72 14.83 -11.01 -9.21
N ASN A 73 14.71 -9.68 -9.08
CA ASN A 73 13.97 -9.05 -7.99
C ASN A 73 12.51 -8.83 -8.34
N ARG A 74 12.20 -8.64 -9.62
CA ARG A 74 10.83 -8.41 -10.09
C ARG A 74 10.58 -9.10 -11.41
N ASN A 75 9.56 -9.95 -11.43
CA ASN A 75 9.01 -10.53 -12.64
C ASN A 75 7.48 -10.33 -12.59
N SER A 76 6.99 -9.38 -13.35
CA SER A 76 5.57 -9.03 -13.43
C SER A 76 5.31 -8.16 -14.65
N PHE A 77 4.04 -8.00 -15.02
CA PHE A 77 3.62 -7.06 -16.05
C PHE A 77 2.86 -5.90 -15.43
N VAL A 78 3.06 -4.70 -15.97
CA VAL A 78 2.42 -3.48 -15.46
C VAL A 78 1.93 -2.59 -16.58
N THR A 79 0.92 -1.81 -16.27
CA THR A 79 0.55 -0.60 -17.01
C THR A 79 0.17 0.49 -16.03
N PHE A 80 0.17 1.75 -16.48
CA PHE A 80 -0.23 2.89 -15.67
C PHE A 80 -1.54 3.47 -16.18
N LEU A 81 -2.51 3.55 -15.30
CA LEU A 81 -3.78 4.21 -15.55
C LEU A 81 -3.66 5.68 -15.14
N PHE A 82 -3.95 6.59 -16.04
CA PHE A 82 -3.96 8.04 -15.78
C PHE A 82 -5.39 8.56 -15.70
N PRO A 83 -5.63 9.71 -15.03
CA PRO A 83 -6.96 10.31 -14.96
C PRO A 83 -7.51 10.64 -16.35
N ASN A 84 -8.70 10.14 -16.64
CA ASN A 84 -9.49 10.42 -17.84
C ASN A 84 -10.97 10.09 -17.57
N GLU A 85 -11.84 10.25 -18.56
CA GLU A 85 -13.29 10.01 -18.41
C GLU A 85 -13.64 8.59 -17.90
N ILE A 86 -12.81 7.59 -18.24
CA ILE A 86 -13.03 6.19 -17.86
C ILE A 86 -12.51 5.89 -16.46
N THR A 87 -11.42 6.54 -16.04
CA THR A 87 -10.67 6.19 -14.80
C THR A 87 -10.86 7.18 -13.66
N ASN A 88 -11.36 8.39 -13.90
CA ASN A 88 -11.51 9.45 -12.88
C ASN A 88 -12.21 8.99 -11.61
N TRP A 89 -13.22 8.11 -11.74
CA TRP A 89 -13.95 7.59 -10.59
C TRP A 89 -13.08 6.77 -9.64
N ILE A 90 -12.06 6.05 -10.18
CA ILE A 90 -11.11 5.27 -9.38
C ILE A 90 -10.25 6.23 -8.54
N PHE A 91 -9.72 7.28 -9.19
CA PHE A 91 -8.91 8.30 -8.52
C PHE A 91 -9.70 9.04 -7.44
N ALA A 92 -10.93 9.45 -7.73
CA ALA A 92 -11.79 10.13 -6.77
C ALA A 92 -12.08 9.25 -5.54
N ARG A 93 -12.36 7.96 -5.77
CA ARG A 93 -12.63 7.00 -4.71
C ARG A 93 -11.40 6.77 -3.83
N LEU A 94 -10.23 6.57 -4.44
CA LEU A 94 -8.96 6.44 -3.72
C LEU A 94 -8.63 7.71 -2.95
N ALA A 95 -8.78 8.90 -3.54
CA ALA A 95 -8.50 10.17 -2.87
C ALA A 95 -9.33 10.35 -1.59
N GLY A 96 -10.61 10.00 -1.61
CA GLY A 96 -11.46 10.01 -0.42
C GLY A 96 -10.94 9.07 0.68
N ALA A 97 -10.59 7.84 0.29
CA ALA A 97 -10.05 6.86 1.23
C ALA A 97 -8.66 7.26 1.78
N ILE A 98 -7.79 7.84 0.93
CA ILE A 98 -6.48 8.35 1.34
C ILE A 98 -6.62 9.41 2.43
N ASN A 99 -7.48 10.39 2.22
CA ASN A 99 -7.68 11.47 3.20
C ASN A 99 -8.18 10.92 4.54
N GLU A 100 -9.17 10.03 4.52
CA GLU A 100 -9.70 9.39 5.72
C GLU A 100 -8.64 8.58 6.46
N MET A 101 -7.94 7.69 5.74
CA MET A 101 -6.94 6.80 6.33
C MET A 101 -5.71 7.55 6.81
N ASN A 102 -5.25 8.56 6.06
CA ASN A 102 -4.13 9.39 6.48
C ASN A 102 -4.45 10.19 7.75
N GLN A 103 -5.62 10.79 7.81
CA GLN A 103 -6.05 11.57 8.98
C GLN A 103 -6.17 10.71 10.23
N GLN A 104 -6.59 9.45 10.09
CA GLN A 104 -6.81 8.54 11.21
C GLN A 104 -5.55 7.81 11.66
N PHE A 105 -4.65 7.44 10.73
CA PHE A 105 -3.60 6.45 11.00
C PHE A 105 -2.17 6.92 10.74
N PHE A 106 -1.94 7.88 9.84
CA PHE A 106 -0.60 8.23 9.40
C PHE A 106 -0.22 9.68 9.66
N GLN A 107 -1.16 10.61 9.48
CA GLN A 107 -0.97 12.06 9.70
C GLN A 107 0.20 12.65 8.89
N PHE A 108 0.46 12.11 7.71
CA PHE A 108 1.49 12.63 6.82
C PHE A 108 1.02 13.90 6.10
N ASP A 109 1.94 14.81 5.85
CA ASP A 109 1.73 15.89 4.89
C ASP A 109 1.71 15.31 3.48
N LEU A 110 0.55 15.27 2.84
CA LEU A 110 0.35 14.71 1.51
C LEU A 110 0.00 15.81 0.51
N THR A 111 0.60 15.74 -0.69
CA THR A 111 0.31 16.66 -1.79
C THR A 111 -0.61 16.05 -2.84
N GLY A 112 -0.53 14.74 -3.06
CA GLY A 112 -1.40 14.03 -3.99
C GLY A 112 -0.76 12.84 -4.67
N MET A 113 -1.47 12.28 -5.65
CA MET A 113 -0.99 11.20 -6.52
C MET A 113 -0.30 11.81 -7.73
N GLU A 114 1.04 11.92 -7.70
CA GLU A 114 1.83 12.50 -8.79
C GLU A 114 2.07 11.53 -9.95
N GLN A 115 1.79 10.26 -9.72
CA GLN A 115 1.95 9.18 -10.70
C GLN A 115 0.59 8.56 -11.01
N GLY A 116 0.49 7.93 -12.18
CA GLY A 116 -0.67 7.10 -12.51
C GLY A 116 -0.81 5.92 -11.55
N LEU A 117 -1.99 5.33 -11.50
CA LEU A 117 -2.24 4.09 -10.77
C LEU A 117 -1.56 2.94 -11.50
N GLN A 118 -0.67 2.20 -10.83
CA GLN A 118 -0.02 1.04 -11.42
C GLN A 118 -0.93 -0.17 -11.32
N PHE A 119 -1.48 -0.61 -12.43
CA PHE A 119 -2.10 -1.92 -12.55
C PHE A 119 -0.98 -2.96 -12.73
N THR A 120 -0.99 -4.00 -11.90
CA THR A 120 0.04 -5.04 -11.92
C THR A 120 -0.57 -6.41 -12.08
N LYS A 121 -0.01 -7.18 -13.00
CA LYS A 121 -0.36 -8.58 -13.29
C LYS A 121 0.80 -9.48 -12.92
N TYR A 122 0.50 -10.52 -12.15
CA TYR A 122 1.41 -11.60 -11.79
C TYR A 122 0.81 -12.94 -12.24
N THR A 123 1.44 -13.63 -13.17
CA THR A 123 0.97 -14.91 -13.73
C THR A 123 1.89 -16.05 -13.31
N ALA A 124 1.33 -17.21 -13.06
CA ALA A 124 2.08 -18.44 -12.83
C ALA A 124 2.77 -18.91 -14.13
N PRO A 125 3.93 -19.60 -14.02
CA PRO A 125 4.65 -19.88 -12.79
C PRO A 125 5.69 -18.81 -12.45
N GLY A 126 5.69 -18.37 -11.19
CA GLY A 126 6.83 -17.70 -10.58
C GLY A 126 6.87 -16.17 -10.68
N GLU A 127 5.89 -15.49 -11.30
CA GLU A 127 5.88 -14.03 -11.29
C GLU A 127 5.72 -13.49 -9.87
N HIS A 128 6.55 -12.49 -9.52
CA HIS A 128 6.73 -11.99 -8.17
C HIS A 128 7.34 -10.58 -8.16
N TYR A 129 7.39 -9.99 -6.98
CA TYR A 129 8.21 -8.82 -6.69
C TYR A 129 8.83 -9.01 -5.31
N ASP A 130 10.15 -9.21 -5.24
CA ASP A 130 10.85 -9.49 -3.99
C ASP A 130 10.96 -8.25 -3.08
N TRP A 131 11.60 -8.40 -1.94
CA TRP A 131 11.70 -7.38 -0.91
C TRP A 131 12.21 -6.04 -1.44
N HIS A 132 11.40 -5.01 -1.29
CA HIS A 132 11.69 -3.64 -1.71
C HIS A 132 10.95 -2.62 -0.85
N ILE A 133 11.35 -1.38 -0.98
CA ILE A 133 10.65 -0.20 -0.48
C ILE A 133 10.25 0.68 -1.66
N ASP A 134 9.14 1.36 -1.55
CA ASP A 134 8.64 2.24 -2.61
C ASP A 134 9.32 3.62 -2.62
N LYS A 135 9.80 4.05 -1.44
CA LYS A 135 10.56 5.28 -1.28
C LYS A 135 12.03 5.03 -1.55
N GLY A 136 12.55 5.61 -2.63
CA GLY A 136 13.98 5.54 -2.99
C GLY A 136 14.52 6.91 -3.36
N HIS A 137 15.77 6.96 -3.84
CA HIS A 137 16.41 8.22 -4.26
C HIS A 137 15.58 8.96 -5.32
N MET A 138 15.08 8.23 -6.35
CA MET A 138 14.28 8.81 -7.44
C MET A 138 12.79 8.96 -7.09
N THR A 139 12.35 8.44 -5.95
CA THR A 139 10.97 8.45 -5.46
C THR A 139 10.89 8.98 -4.04
N ALA A 140 11.76 9.95 -3.70
CA ALA A 140 11.91 10.48 -2.36
C ALA A 140 10.65 11.20 -1.84
N SER A 141 9.79 11.70 -2.76
CA SER A 141 8.51 12.33 -2.42
C SER A 141 7.45 11.35 -1.95
N ARG A 142 7.55 10.04 -2.24
CA ARG A 142 6.55 9.07 -1.83
C ARG A 142 6.47 8.95 -0.31
N LYS A 143 5.28 9.13 0.22
CA LYS A 143 4.96 9.08 1.66
C LYS A 143 4.13 7.87 2.01
N LEU A 144 3.05 7.66 1.28
CA LEU A 144 2.08 6.61 1.53
C LEU A 144 1.93 5.76 0.28
N SER A 145 1.96 4.45 0.46
CA SER A 145 1.71 3.44 -0.57
C SER A 145 0.38 2.77 -0.33
N ILE A 146 -0.32 2.46 -1.42
CA ILE A 146 -1.61 1.76 -1.41
C ILE A 146 -1.52 0.55 -2.32
N SER A 147 -2.10 -0.55 -1.88
CA SER A 147 -2.30 -1.74 -2.70
C SER A 147 -3.72 -2.25 -2.56
N VAL A 148 -4.47 -2.29 -3.67
CA VAL A 148 -5.81 -2.88 -3.76
C VAL A 148 -5.70 -4.30 -4.30
N GLN A 149 -6.28 -5.28 -3.58
CA GLN A 149 -6.36 -6.68 -4.02
C GLN A 149 -7.51 -6.82 -5.02
N LEU A 150 -7.20 -6.93 -6.32
CA LEU A 150 -8.24 -7.00 -7.36
C LEU A 150 -8.77 -8.42 -7.58
N SER A 151 -7.90 -9.44 -7.49
CA SER A 151 -8.26 -10.83 -7.75
C SER A 151 -9.03 -11.49 -6.60
N ASP A 152 -9.94 -12.39 -6.94
CA ASP A 152 -10.48 -13.33 -5.96
C ASP A 152 -9.37 -14.31 -5.52
N PRO A 153 -9.18 -14.55 -4.21
CA PRO A 153 -8.16 -15.47 -3.70
C PRO A 153 -8.35 -16.92 -4.18
N LYS A 154 -9.50 -17.27 -4.77
CA LYS A 154 -9.76 -18.59 -5.36
C LYS A 154 -9.11 -18.76 -6.72
N ASP A 155 -8.84 -17.66 -7.44
CA ASP A 155 -8.35 -17.66 -8.82
C ASP A 155 -6.84 -17.87 -8.92
N TYR A 156 -6.11 -17.83 -7.79
CA TYR A 156 -4.67 -17.98 -7.79
C TYR A 156 -4.12 -18.60 -6.50
N LYS A 157 -2.92 -19.21 -6.59
CA LYS A 157 -2.15 -19.68 -5.44
C LYS A 157 -0.78 -19.04 -5.40
N GLY A 158 -0.19 -18.92 -4.20
CA GLY A 158 1.00 -18.10 -3.98
C GLY A 158 0.63 -16.61 -4.02
N GLY A 159 1.57 -15.76 -4.39
CA GLY A 159 1.31 -14.33 -4.55
C GLY A 159 0.95 -13.61 -3.25
N GLU A 160 1.36 -14.14 -2.09
CA GLU A 160 1.12 -13.49 -0.81
C GLU A 160 1.78 -12.11 -0.81
N PHE A 161 1.00 -11.10 -0.43
CA PHE A 161 1.51 -9.78 -0.12
C PHE A 161 1.97 -9.75 1.32
N GLU A 162 3.22 -9.37 1.55
CA GLU A 162 3.86 -9.39 2.86
C GLU A 162 4.52 -8.05 3.18
N LEU A 163 4.32 -7.57 4.41
CA LEU A 163 4.97 -6.38 4.97
C LEU A 163 5.96 -6.82 6.06
N MET A 164 7.04 -6.06 6.27
CA MET A 164 8.08 -6.38 7.24
C MET A 164 8.25 -5.23 8.24
N PHE A 165 7.88 -5.49 9.49
CA PHE A 165 8.03 -4.52 10.60
C PHE A 165 8.94 -5.05 11.72
N GLY A 166 9.33 -6.31 11.65
CA GLY A 166 10.12 -6.96 12.68
C GLY A 166 10.87 -8.17 12.13
N ARG A 167 11.05 -9.18 12.96
CA ARG A 167 11.82 -10.39 12.60
C ARG A 167 11.11 -11.32 11.61
N LYS A 168 9.79 -11.23 11.52
CA LYS A 168 8.97 -12.07 10.63
C LYS A 168 8.06 -11.19 9.80
N PRO A 169 7.82 -11.55 8.53
CA PRO A 169 6.88 -10.83 7.70
C PRO A 169 5.44 -11.06 8.19
N GLU A 170 4.66 -10.00 8.09
CA GLU A 170 3.22 -10.03 8.26
C GLU A 170 2.55 -10.30 6.91
N LYS A 171 1.76 -11.36 6.83
CA LYS A 171 1.00 -11.71 5.64
C LYS A 171 -0.31 -10.95 5.62
N ILE A 172 -0.51 -10.18 4.57
CA ILE A 172 -1.74 -9.44 4.37
C ILE A 172 -2.84 -10.38 3.89
N ASN A 173 -4.05 -10.19 4.41
CA ASN A 173 -5.22 -10.95 3.97
C ASN A 173 -5.44 -10.76 2.46
N ARG A 174 -5.87 -11.83 1.80
CA ARG A 174 -6.07 -11.89 0.34
C ARG A 174 -7.50 -11.56 -0.08
N GLU A 175 -8.33 -11.05 0.84
CA GLU A 175 -9.72 -10.71 0.56
C GLU A 175 -9.81 -9.77 -0.64
N ARG A 176 -10.69 -10.11 -1.59
CA ARG A 176 -10.92 -9.31 -2.79
C ARG A 176 -11.42 -7.91 -2.42
N GLY A 177 -10.84 -6.89 -3.00
CA GLY A 177 -11.17 -5.49 -2.72
C GLY A 177 -10.51 -4.92 -1.46
N MET A 178 -9.80 -5.74 -0.67
CA MET A 178 -9.02 -5.23 0.46
C MET A 178 -8.00 -4.22 -0.04
N THR A 179 -8.11 -3.01 0.48
CA THR A 179 -7.23 -1.88 0.18
C THR A 179 -6.31 -1.65 1.38
N VAL A 180 -5.02 -1.82 1.15
CA VAL A 180 -3.97 -1.74 2.17
C VAL A 180 -3.20 -0.44 2.02
N PHE A 181 -2.97 0.26 3.12
CA PHE A 181 -2.25 1.52 3.22
C PHE A 181 -1.03 1.32 4.12
N PHE A 182 0.13 1.76 3.69
CA PHE A 182 1.36 1.62 4.47
C PHE A 182 2.37 2.72 4.09
N PRO A 183 3.25 3.14 5.01
CA PRO A 183 4.30 4.09 4.71
C PRO A 183 5.19 3.60 3.56
N SER A 184 5.53 4.46 2.59
CA SER A 184 6.30 4.05 1.41
C SER A 184 7.73 3.57 1.72
N TYR A 185 8.21 3.77 2.94
CA TYR A 185 9.48 3.22 3.43
C TYR A 185 9.35 1.81 4.02
N THR A 186 8.14 1.25 4.09
CA THR A 186 7.92 -0.10 4.61
C THR A 186 8.45 -1.14 3.63
N LEU A 187 9.28 -2.06 4.14
CA LEU A 187 9.80 -3.18 3.38
C LEU A 187 8.67 -4.17 3.08
N HIS A 188 8.46 -4.51 1.81
CA HIS A 188 7.36 -5.37 1.40
C HIS A 188 7.69 -6.19 0.17
N ARG A 189 6.88 -7.23 -0.08
CA ARG A 189 7.02 -8.07 -1.27
C ARG A 189 5.70 -8.71 -1.71
N VAL A 190 5.68 -9.20 -2.94
CA VAL A 190 4.70 -10.16 -3.45
C VAL A 190 5.43 -11.46 -3.76
N ARG A 191 5.06 -12.53 -3.06
CA ARG A 191 5.65 -13.85 -3.28
C ARG A 191 5.31 -14.41 -4.66
N PRO A 192 6.07 -15.40 -5.15
CA PRO A 192 5.78 -16.03 -6.44
C PRO A 192 4.34 -16.56 -6.53
N VAL A 193 3.65 -16.22 -7.60
CA VAL A 193 2.38 -16.83 -7.97
C VAL A 193 2.66 -18.23 -8.54
N THR A 194 2.02 -19.25 -7.96
CA THR A 194 2.26 -20.65 -8.31
C THR A 194 1.17 -21.26 -9.20
N GLN A 195 -0.04 -20.70 -9.16
CA GLN A 195 -1.17 -21.05 -10.03
C GLN A 195 -2.01 -19.81 -10.33
N GLY A 196 -2.60 -19.73 -11.51
CA GLY A 196 -3.51 -18.66 -11.91
C GLY A 196 -2.84 -17.32 -12.11
N THR A 197 -3.61 -16.24 -11.94
CA THR A 197 -3.16 -14.87 -12.15
C THR A 197 -3.64 -13.99 -11.01
N ARG A 198 -2.73 -13.21 -10.45
CA ARG A 198 -3.02 -12.20 -9.42
C ARG A 198 -2.94 -10.80 -10.02
N TYR A 199 -3.97 -9.99 -9.77
CA TYR A 199 -4.02 -8.58 -10.12
C TYR A 199 -4.02 -7.71 -8.87
N SER A 200 -3.34 -6.57 -8.95
CA SER A 200 -3.41 -5.51 -7.94
C SER A 200 -3.34 -4.14 -8.57
N LEU A 201 -3.93 -3.15 -7.90
CA LEU A 201 -3.81 -1.75 -8.24
C LEU A 201 -2.99 -1.07 -7.15
N VAL A 202 -1.93 -0.36 -7.55
CA VAL A 202 -1.01 0.32 -6.64
C VAL A 202 -1.05 1.82 -6.88
N ALA A 203 -1.06 2.59 -5.80
CA ALA A 203 -0.94 4.04 -5.86
C ALA A 203 0.13 4.51 -4.88
N TRP A 204 0.83 5.58 -5.23
CA TRP A 204 1.77 6.26 -4.36
C TRP A 204 1.36 7.72 -4.18
N ILE A 205 1.35 8.13 -2.93
CA ILE A 205 0.98 9.48 -2.56
C ILE A 205 2.23 10.22 -2.12
N SER A 206 2.47 11.34 -2.76
CA SER A 206 3.62 12.20 -2.52
C SER A 206 3.35 13.22 -1.43
N GLY A 207 4.44 13.76 -0.89
CA GLY A 207 4.43 14.85 0.06
C GLY A 207 5.84 15.45 0.22
N PRO A 208 5.99 16.52 1.02
CA PRO A 208 7.27 17.14 1.28
C PRO A 208 8.25 16.16 1.95
N PRO A 209 9.57 16.38 1.92
CA PRO A 209 10.52 15.54 2.61
C PRO A 209 10.16 15.33 4.09
N PHE A 210 10.47 14.16 4.64
CA PHE A 210 10.39 13.96 6.09
C PHE A 210 11.42 14.89 6.76
N LYS A 211 10.97 15.60 7.79
CA LYS A 211 11.80 16.52 8.60
C LYS A 211 12.19 15.83 9.89
#